data_d2eb0ff33215b68abaff60132d66eb34
#
_entry.id   d2eb0ff33215b68abaff60132d66eb34
#
_cell.length_a   1.000
_cell.length_b   1.000
_cell.length_c   1.000
_cell.angle_alpha   90.00
_cell.angle_beta   90.00
_cell.angle_gamma   90.00
#
_symmetry.space_group_name_H-M   'P 1'
#
loop_
_entity.id
_entity.type
_entity.pdbx_description
1 polymer ?
#
loop_
_entity_poly.entity_id
_entity_poly.type
_entity_poly.pdbx_seq_one_letter_code
_entity_poly.pdbx_strand_id
1 'polypeptide(L)'
;MASVADRFDCYQKSVQTPDHEVVFFEQAYRDAYDSTPMDLREDFCGTFAICCDWVASKSKRTAIGVDLCSETLQWGRDNNLAKLKKSQQKRVRLIEQDVRKRNRPHVDVLAAQNFSFWIFKTREEVIEYFKIARSNLKSKGVMVMDMMGGGECYEEGLVDKRKIVKGKKGFKYHWEQMSFNPITADASFAISFKFADGSKLKRAFEYHWRFWTIPEVREMLAEAGFSESHIYWENDDDDRDDDGYSSWERQEKAPSDASWICYIVAVK
;
A
#
# COMPACT_ATOMS: atom_id res chain seq x y z
N MET A 1 18.01 22.33 5.01
CA MET A 1 16.68 21.86 4.52
C MET A 1 16.24 20.61 5.27
N ALA A 2 17.12 19.61 5.45
CA ALA A 2 16.74 18.36 6.16
C ALA A 2 16.25 18.60 7.61
N SER A 3 16.79 19.54 8.35
CA SER A 3 16.42 19.83 9.75
C SER A 3 15.00 20.38 9.95
N VAL A 4 14.34 20.81 8.88
CA VAL A 4 12.99 21.35 8.88
C VAL A 4 12.06 20.58 7.93
N ALA A 5 12.54 19.48 7.36
CA ALA A 5 11.76 18.65 6.45
C ALA A 5 10.85 17.73 7.25
N ASP A 6 9.60 17.66 6.81
CA ASP A 6 8.63 16.72 7.31
C ASP A 6 8.79 15.38 6.58
N ARG A 7 9.12 14.30 7.32
CA ARG A 7 9.35 12.97 6.75
C ARG A 7 8.09 12.38 6.10
N PHE A 8 6.93 12.63 6.67
CA PHE A 8 5.66 12.11 6.15
C PHE A 8 5.24 12.84 4.87
N ASP A 9 5.44 14.16 4.79
CA ASP A 9 5.21 14.93 3.56
C ASP A 9 6.14 14.46 2.44
N CYS A 10 7.44 14.23 2.75
CA CYS A 10 8.38 13.66 1.78
C CYS A 10 7.96 12.26 1.33
N TYR A 11 7.51 11.41 2.25
CA TYR A 11 7.05 10.05 1.96
C TYR A 11 5.83 10.06 1.02
N GLN A 12 4.77 10.79 1.38
CA GLN A 12 3.57 10.87 0.53
C GLN A 12 3.87 11.32 -0.89
N LYS A 13 4.76 12.31 -1.04
CA LYS A 13 5.14 12.83 -2.36
C LYS A 13 5.96 11.85 -3.19
N SER A 14 6.60 10.88 -2.56
CA SER A 14 7.53 9.94 -3.23
C SER A 14 6.94 8.57 -3.51
N VAL A 15 6.03 8.10 -2.64
CA VAL A 15 5.63 6.69 -2.57
C VAL A 15 4.13 6.51 -2.80
N GLN A 16 3.32 7.52 -2.46
CA GLN A 16 1.88 7.39 -2.50
C GLN A 16 1.24 8.11 -3.69
N THR A 17 0.30 7.43 -4.34
CA THR A 17 -0.56 7.96 -5.41
C THR A 17 -2.03 7.62 -5.07
N PRO A 18 -2.62 8.26 -4.04
CA PRO A 18 -3.89 7.84 -3.48
C PRO A 18 -5.06 7.85 -4.46
N ASP A 19 -5.06 8.76 -5.42
CA ASP A 19 -6.03 8.87 -6.51
C ASP A 19 -5.99 7.63 -7.41
N HIS A 20 -4.80 7.18 -7.80
CA HIS A 20 -4.60 5.97 -8.59
C HIS A 20 -5.04 4.71 -7.83
N GLU A 21 -4.69 4.59 -6.55
CA GLU A 21 -5.12 3.49 -5.69
C GLU A 21 -6.65 3.38 -5.62
N VAL A 22 -7.34 4.52 -5.49
CA VAL A 22 -8.81 4.57 -5.46
C VAL A 22 -9.43 4.07 -6.76
N VAL A 23 -8.83 4.42 -7.90
CA VAL A 23 -9.29 3.94 -9.23
C VAL A 23 -9.09 2.43 -9.34
N PHE A 24 -7.90 1.94 -8.95
CA PHE A 24 -7.61 0.51 -8.99
C PHE A 24 -8.53 -0.31 -8.06
N PHE A 25 -8.81 0.17 -6.84
CA PHE A 25 -9.72 -0.52 -5.93
C PHE A 25 -11.14 -0.63 -6.49
N GLU A 26 -11.60 0.40 -7.20
CA GLU A 26 -12.88 0.36 -7.88
C GLU A 26 -12.87 -0.63 -9.05
N GLN A 27 -11.80 -0.66 -9.84
CA GLN A 27 -11.61 -1.65 -10.92
C GLN A 27 -11.62 -3.08 -10.35
N ALA A 28 -10.76 -3.38 -9.38
CA ALA A 28 -10.63 -4.70 -8.80
C ALA A 28 -11.97 -5.24 -8.22
N TYR A 29 -12.75 -4.36 -7.60
CA TYR A 29 -14.07 -4.73 -7.08
C TYR A 29 -15.09 -4.95 -8.20
N ARG A 30 -15.09 -4.12 -9.25
CA ARG A 30 -15.96 -4.31 -10.42
C ARG A 30 -15.67 -5.61 -11.15
N ASP A 31 -14.39 -5.93 -11.34
CA ASP A 31 -13.98 -7.16 -12.01
C ASP A 31 -14.48 -8.41 -11.27
N ALA A 32 -14.58 -8.33 -9.93
CA ALA A 32 -15.08 -9.41 -9.10
C ALA A 32 -16.62 -9.49 -9.02
N TYR A 33 -17.33 -8.34 -9.03
CA TYR A 33 -18.75 -8.30 -8.65
C TYR A 33 -19.64 -7.45 -9.54
N ASP A 34 -19.14 -6.85 -10.59
CA ASP A 34 -19.87 -5.94 -11.50
C ASP A 34 -20.69 -4.85 -10.76
N SER A 35 -20.08 -4.30 -9.71
CA SER A 35 -20.72 -3.29 -8.87
C SER A 35 -19.71 -2.28 -8.30
N THR A 36 -20.22 -1.16 -7.78
CA THR A 36 -19.38 -0.08 -7.25
C THR A 36 -19.17 -0.25 -5.74
N PRO A 37 -17.92 -0.32 -5.26
CA PRO A 37 -17.63 -0.40 -3.84
C PRO A 37 -17.86 0.95 -3.14
N MET A 38 -18.33 0.89 -1.89
CA MET A 38 -18.66 2.08 -1.10
C MET A 38 -17.87 2.19 0.20
N ASP A 39 -17.51 1.05 0.79
CA ASP A 39 -16.88 1.01 2.10
C ASP A 39 -15.46 0.44 1.99
N LEU A 40 -14.47 1.24 2.38
CA LEU A 40 -13.04 0.89 2.38
C LEU A 40 -12.57 0.64 3.82
N ARG A 41 -11.71 -0.34 3.99
CA ARG A 41 -10.77 -0.44 5.12
C ARG A 41 -9.35 -0.44 4.57
N GLU A 42 -8.51 0.43 5.10
CA GLU A 42 -7.07 0.48 4.81
C GLU A 42 -6.33 -0.01 6.06
N ASP A 43 -5.74 -1.19 5.98
CA ASP A 43 -4.84 -1.72 7.00
C ASP A 43 -3.43 -1.16 6.78
N PHE A 44 -2.68 -0.91 7.85
CA PHE A 44 -1.40 -0.20 7.81
C PHE A 44 -1.51 1.19 7.15
N CYS A 45 -2.60 1.89 7.45
CA CYS A 45 -2.99 3.09 6.71
C CYS A 45 -2.03 4.28 6.86
N GLY A 46 -1.11 4.25 7.81
CA GLY A 46 -0.16 5.32 8.02
C GLY A 46 -0.83 6.68 8.15
N THR A 47 -0.53 7.57 7.20
CA THR A 47 -1.15 8.90 7.11
C THR A 47 -2.57 8.90 6.51
N PHE A 48 -3.08 7.73 6.15
CA PHE A 48 -4.42 7.44 5.59
C PHE A 48 -4.84 8.37 4.44
N ALA A 49 -3.87 8.73 3.59
CA ALA A 49 -4.14 9.55 2.41
C ALA A 49 -5.14 8.88 1.47
N ILE A 50 -5.03 7.54 1.28
CA ILE A 50 -5.96 6.75 0.46
C ILE A 50 -7.39 6.79 1.05
N CYS A 51 -7.55 6.63 2.38
CA CYS A 51 -8.85 6.80 3.02
C CYS A 51 -9.47 8.18 2.74
N CYS A 52 -8.66 9.24 2.72
CA CYS A 52 -9.12 10.59 2.44
C CYS A 52 -9.60 10.74 1.00
N ASP A 53 -8.84 10.26 0.03
CA ASP A 53 -9.20 10.32 -1.39
C ASP A 53 -10.40 9.43 -1.70
N TRP A 54 -10.49 8.27 -1.06
CA TRP A 54 -11.65 7.39 -1.16
C TRP A 54 -12.95 8.11 -0.81
N VAL A 55 -13.01 8.77 0.35
CA VAL A 55 -14.23 9.49 0.76
C VAL A 55 -14.46 10.78 -0.05
N ALA A 56 -13.41 11.34 -0.64
CA ALA A 56 -13.52 12.51 -1.51
C ALA A 56 -14.10 12.17 -2.88
N SER A 57 -13.78 10.98 -3.41
CA SER A 57 -14.13 10.57 -4.77
C SER A 57 -15.64 10.36 -5.01
N LYS A 58 -16.41 9.90 -3.99
CA LYS A 58 -17.87 9.73 -4.10
C LYS A 58 -18.59 10.10 -2.79
N SER A 59 -19.78 10.69 -2.91
CA SER A 59 -20.52 11.31 -1.79
C SER A 59 -20.96 10.34 -0.68
N LYS A 60 -21.08 9.05 -0.96
CA LYS A 60 -21.54 8.04 0.02
C LYS A 60 -20.43 7.11 0.51
N ARG A 61 -19.21 7.22 -0.03
CA ARG A 61 -18.07 6.40 0.38
C ARG A 61 -17.70 6.64 1.84
N THR A 62 -17.42 5.55 2.56
CA THR A 62 -16.87 5.59 3.92
C THR A 62 -15.51 4.90 3.97
N ALA A 63 -14.66 5.26 4.91
CA ALA A 63 -13.34 4.65 5.08
C ALA A 63 -13.03 4.38 6.55
N ILE A 64 -12.33 3.26 6.80
CA ILE A 64 -11.74 2.90 8.09
C ILE A 64 -10.23 2.78 7.86
N GLY A 65 -9.43 3.64 8.50
CA GLY A 65 -7.98 3.49 8.54
C GLY A 65 -7.54 2.83 9.85
N VAL A 66 -6.70 1.81 9.75
CA VAL A 66 -6.16 1.08 10.90
C VAL A 66 -4.64 1.12 10.86
N ASP A 67 -4.03 1.61 11.94
CA ASP A 67 -2.58 1.64 12.11
C ASP A 67 -2.22 1.56 13.60
N LEU A 68 -1.01 1.10 13.93
CA LEU A 68 -0.49 1.06 15.29
C LEU A 68 0.20 2.37 15.71
N CYS A 69 0.65 3.17 14.72
CA CYS A 69 1.48 4.34 14.96
C CYS A 69 0.62 5.60 15.21
N SER A 70 0.44 5.97 16.48
CA SER A 70 -0.30 7.18 16.88
C SER A 70 0.27 8.47 16.26
N GLU A 71 1.61 8.59 16.16
CA GLU A 71 2.29 9.74 15.53
C GLU A 71 1.85 9.91 14.08
N THR A 72 1.87 8.82 13.30
CA THR A 72 1.50 8.83 11.88
C THR A 72 0.03 9.16 11.70
N LEU A 73 -0.85 8.54 12.51
CA LEU A 73 -2.29 8.86 12.53
C LEU A 73 -2.56 10.33 12.90
N GLN A 74 -1.82 10.87 13.86
CA GLN A 74 -2.01 12.28 14.25
C GLN A 74 -1.56 13.21 13.12
N TRP A 75 -0.40 12.93 12.50
CA TRP A 75 0.04 13.72 11.36
C TRP A 75 -0.99 13.71 10.22
N GLY A 76 -1.56 12.55 9.91
CA GLY A 76 -2.60 12.42 8.91
C GLY A 76 -3.87 13.20 9.24
N ARG A 77 -4.28 13.28 10.54
CA ARG A 77 -5.40 14.14 10.96
C ARG A 77 -5.14 15.62 10.64
N ASP A 78 -3.93 16.09 10.95
CA ASP A 78 -3.57 17.49 10.79
C ASP A 78 -3.32 17.88 9.33
N ASN A 79 -2.84 16.96 8.50
CA ASN A 79 -2.36 17.27 7.15
C ASN A 79 -3.24 16.71 6.01
N ASN A 80 -3.95 15.59 6.21
CA ASN A 80 -4.82 14.99 5.20
C ASN A 80 -6.30 15.19 5.53
N LEU A 81 -6.75 14.71 6.70
CA LEU A 81 -8.16 14.82 7.10
C LEU A 81 -8.63 16.27 7.20
N ALA A 82 -7.79 17.16 7.73
CA ALA A 82 -8.12 18.58 7.89
C ALA A 82 -8.40 19.29 6.56
N LYS A 83 -7.86 18.79 5.43
CA LYS A 83 -8.10 19.34 4.08
C LYS A 83 -9.47 19.00 3.52
N LEU A 84 -10.12 17.96 4.05
CA LEU A 84 -11.42 17.50 3.58
C LEU A 84 -12.55 18.42 4.09
N LYS A 85 -13.67 18.42 3.35
CA LYS A 85 -14.91 19.05 3.81
C LYS A 85 -15.40 18.35 5.08
N LYS A 86 -16.07 19.07 5.98
CA LYS A 86 -16.59 18.50 7.24
C LYS A 86 -17.49 17.27 7.04
N SER A 87 -18.28 17.24 5.97
CA SER A 87 -19.10 16.07 5.60
C SER A 87 -18.31 14.86 5.18
N GLN A 88 -17.12 15.06 4.60
CA GLN A 88 -16.18 13.99 4.22
C GLN A 88 -15.42 13.49 5.46
N GLN A 89 -14.93 14.40 6.32
CA GLN A 89 -14.24 14.05 7.57
C GLN A 89 -15.06 13.08 8.43
N LYS A 90 -16.38 13.29 8.51
CA LYS A 90 -17.29 12.41 9.28
C LYS A 90 -17.41 10.99 8.74
N ARG A 91 -16.94 10.75 7.52
CA ARG A 91 -16.98 9.44 6.85
C ARG A 91 -15.66 8.66 6.92
N VAL A 92 -14.62 9.24 7.54
CA VAL A 92 -13.34 8.59 7.84
C VAL A 92 -13.32 8.25 9.33
N ARG A 93 -13.12 6.97 9.64
CA ARG A 93 -12.91 6.46 10.99
C ARG A 93 -11.48 5.93 11.13
N LEU A 94 -10.76 6.40 12.12
CA LEU A 94 -9.39 5.97 12.40
C LEU A 94 -9.34 5.13 13.67
N ILE A 95 -8.63 4.02 13.62
CA ILE A 95 -8.50 3.05 14.70
C ILE A 95 -7.02 2.78 14.95
N GLU A 96 -6.53 3.17 16.12
CA GLU A 96 -5.18 2.85 16.58
C GLU A 96 -5.18 1.44 17.19
N GLN A 97 -4.81 0.44 16.36
CA GLN A 97 -4.74 -0.95 16.81
C GLN A 97 -4.02 -1.86 15.81
N ASP A 98 -3.70 -3.06 16.24
CA ASP A 98 -3.20 -4.14 15.39
C ASP A 98 -4.25 -4.50 14.31
N VAL A 99 -3.83 -4.58 13.05
CA VAL A 99 -4.67 -4.95 11.91
C VAL A 99 -5.28 -6.35 12.04
N ARG A 100 -4.66 -7.23 12.84
CA ARG A 100 -5.15 -8.57 13.18
C ARG A 100 -6.33 -8.56 14.17
N LYS A 101 -7.03 -7.45 14.31
CA LYS A 101 -8.26 -7.35 15.11
C LYS A 101 -9.48 -7.12 14.23
N ARG A 102 -10.56 -7.82 14.58
CA ARG A 102 -11.84 -7.66 13.89
C ARG A 102 -12.48 -6.32 14.21
N ASN A 103 -13.06 -5.69 13.21
CA ASN A 103 -13.77 -4.42 13.35
C ASN A 103 -15.11 -4.44 12.61
N ARG A 104 -15.98 -3.51 12.98
CA ARG A 104 -17.24 -3.26 12.27
C ARG A 104 -17.34 -1.77 11.94
N PRO A 105 -18.05 -1.40 10.86
CA PRO A 105 -18.76 -2.27 9.92
C PRO A 105 -17.81 -3.07 9.03
N HIS A 106 -18.31 -4.14 8.39
CA HIS A 106 -17.61 -4.85 7.32
C HIS A 106 -17.59 -3.99 6.07
N VAL A 107 -16.55 -4.16 5.24
CA VAL A 107 -16.27 -3.30 4.08
C VAL A 107 -16.33 -4.06 2.75
N ASP A 108 -16.45 -3.30 1.65
CA ASP A 108 -16.40 -3.84 0.30
C ASP A 108 -14.95 -4.14 -0.12
N VAL A 109 -14.05 -3.22 0.19
CA VAL A 109 -12.63 -3.33 -0.13
C VAL A 109 -11.82 -3.21 1.16
N LEU A 110 -10.89 -4.15 1.37
CA LEU A 110 -9.84 -4.07 2.38
C LEU A 110 -8.50 -3.96 1.65
N ALA A 111 -7.79 -2.87 1.86
CA ALA A 111 -6.50 -2.61 1.24
C ALA A 111 -5.35 -2.74 2.25
N ALA A 112 -4.22 -3.31 1.82
CA ALA A 112 -2.95 -3.33 2.55
C ALA A 112 -1.82 -3.04 1.56
N GLN A 113 -1.46 -1.77 1.45
CA GLN A 113 -0.55 -1.26 0.42
C GLN A 113 0.88 -1.09 0.94
N ASN A 114 1.81 -0.83 0.02
CA ASN A 114 3.24 -0.63 0.27
C ASN A 114 3.90 -1.85 0.95
N PHE A 115 3.55 -3.05 0.50
CA PHE A 115 4.12 -4.32 0.96
C PHE A 115 3.98 -4.55 2.47
N SER A 116 3.07 -3.85 3.14
CA SER A 116 3.02 -3.72 4.60
C SER A 116 2.79 -5.04 5.32
N PHE A 117 2.08 -6.02 4.71
CA PHE A 117 1.87 -7.34 5.33
C PHE A 117 3.16 -8.18 5.44
N TRP A 118 4.24 -7.80 4.77
CA TRP A 118 5.56 -8.45 4.87
C TRP A 118 6.25 -8.29 6.23
N ILE A 119 5.67 -7.48 7.12
CA ILE A 119 6.10 -7.44 8.54
C ILE A 119 5.86 -8.77 9.24
N PHE A 120 4.92 -9.57 8.78
CA PHE A 120 4.64 -10.90 9.30
C PHE A 120 5.70 -11.89 8.79
N LYS A 121 6.44 -12.47 9.73
CA LYS A 121 7.66 -13.24 9.46
C LYS A 121 7.41 -14.72 9.30
N THR A 122 6.26 -15.21 9.72
CA THR A 122 5.93 -16.63 9.61
C THR A 122 4.66 -16.82 8.76
N ARG A 123 4.54 -17.99 8.19
CA ARG A 123 3.39 -18.38 7.39
C ARG A 123 2.10 -18.33 8.20
N GLU A 124 2.19 -18.76 9.47
CA GLU A 124 1.09 -18.75 10.43
C GLU A 124 0.58 -17.33 10.70
N GLU A 125 1.49 -16.37 10.90
CA GLU A 125 1.13 -14.96 11.11
C GLU A 125 0.43 -14.36 9.90
N VAL A 126 0.90 -14.66 8.68
CA VAL A 126 0.26 -14.18 7.43
C VAL A 126 -1.13 -14.79 7.28
N ILE A 127 -1.28 -16.10 7.50
CA ILE A 127 -2.59 -16.77 7.42
C ILE A 127 -3.55 -16.23 8.49
N GLU A 128 -3.08 -15.99 9.71
CA GLU A 128 -3.89 -15.35 10.76
C GLU A 128 -4.38 -13.98 10.31
N TYR A 129 -3.47 -13.15 9.80
CA TYR A 129 -3.81 -11.84 9.26
C TYR A 129 -4.86 -11.95 8.14
N PHE A 130 -4.66 -12.83 7.16
CA PHE A 130 -5.60 -13.02 6.05
C PHE A 130 -6.98 -13.51 6.52
N LYS A 131 -7.05 -14.41 7.51
CA LYS A 131 -8.32 -14.82 8.12
C LYS A 131 -9.07 -13.67 8.78
N ILE A 132 -8.35 -12.80 9.49
CA ILE A 132 -8.92 -11.62 10.11
C ILE A 132 -9.35 -10.59 9.06
N ALA A 133 -8.51 -10.30 8.06
CA ALA A 133 -8.83 -9.43 6.93
C ALA A 133 -10.11 -9.90 6.23
N ARG A 134 -10.19 -11.20 5.89
CA ARG A 134 -11.38 -11.81 5.29
C ARG A 134 -12.62 -11.62 6.18
N SER A 135 -12.47 -11.75 7.51
CA SER A 135 -13.59 -11.56 8.44
C SER A 135 -14.12 -10.13 8.51
N ASN A 136 -13.30 -9.14 8.14
CA ASN A 136 -13.67 -7.72 8.07
C ASN A 136 -14.35 -7.35 6.74
N LEU A 137 -14.32 -8.21 5.74
CA LEU A 137 -14.99 -8.01 4.46
C LEU A 137 -16.48 -8.39 4.53
N LYS A 138 -17.31 -7.72 3.74
CA LYS A 138 -18.69 -8.14 3.43
C LYS A 138 -18.68 -9.48 2.68
N SER A 139 -19.84 -10.11 2.47
CA SER A 139 -19.97 -11.35 1.67
C SER A 139 -19.47 -11.16 0.23
N LYS A 140 -19.74 -10.02 -0.36
CA LYS A 140 -19.13 -9.55 -1.61
C LYS A 140 -18.03 -8.57 -1.24
N GLY A 141 -16.83 -9.03 -0.99
CA GLY A 141 -15.71 -8.20 -0.61
C GLY A 141 -14.39 -8.67 -1.21
N VAL A 142 -13.49 -7.75 -1.48
CA VAL A 142 -12.14 -8.03 -1.98
C VAL A 142 -11.08 -7.50 -1.04
N MET A 143 -9.97 -8.23 -0.93
CA MET A 143 -8.74 -7.74 -0.31
C MET A 143 -7.75 -7.40 -1.42
N VAL A 144 -7.16 -6.22 -1.37
CA VAL A 144 -6.19 -5.71 -2.34
C VAL A 144 -4.86 -5.47 -1.64
N MET A 145 -3.81 -6.07 -2.17
CA MET A 145 -2.44 -5.93 -1.65
C MET A 145 -1.49 -5.73 -2.82
N ASP A 146 -0.39 -5.05 -2.58
CA ASP A 146 0.71 -4.97 -3.53
C ASP A 146 1.88 -5.86 -3.10
N MET A 147 2.67 -6.27 -4.09
CA MET A 147 3.92 -7.01 -3.92
C MET A 147 4.96 -6.50 -4.90
N MET A 148 6.23 -6.56 -4.49
CA MET A 148 7.37 -6.37 -5.38
C MET A 148 8.17 -7.66 -5.50
N GLY A 149 8.97 -7.77 -6.56
CA GLY A 149 9.86 -8.89 -6.80
C GLY A 149 10.82 -8.64 -7.95
N GLY A 150 11.45 -9.71 -8.41
CA GLY A 150 12.51 -9.68 -9.40
C GLY A 150 13.89 -9.92 -8.81
N GLY A 151 14.89 -10.18 -9.65
CA GLY A 151 16.25 -10.50 -9.22
C GLY A 151 16.91 -9.42 -8.38
N GLU A 152 16.68 -8.16 -8.73
CA GLU A 152 17.23 -7.01 -8.00
C GLU A 152 16.73 -6.90 -6.55
N CYS A 153 15.59 -7.49 -6.22
CA CYS A 153 15.08 -7.49 -4.85
C CYS A 153 15.97 -8.25 -3.84
N TYR A 154 16.90 -9.06 -4.32
CA TYR A 154 17.82 -9.84 -3.51
C TYR A 154 19.25 -9.27 -3.45
N GLU A 155 19.49 -8.13 -4.13
CA GLU A 155 20.80 -7.50 -4.18
C GLU A 155 21.04 -6.57 -3.00
N GLU A 156 22.01 -6.88 -2.14
CA GLU A 156 22.43 -6.01 -1.05
C GLU A 156 23.17 -4.77 -1.55
N GLY A 157 22.88 -3.63 -0.96
CA GLY A 157 23.52 -2.36 -1.30
C GLY A 157 22.95 -1.67 -2.53
N LEU A 158 21.90 -2.23 -3.17
CA LEU A 158 21.19 -1.56 -4.25
C LEU A 158 20.51 -0.30 -3.73
N VAL A 159 20.64 0.80 -4.49
CA VAL A 159 20.02 2.09 -4.15
C VAL A 159 19.30 2.64 -5.37
N ASP A 160 17.98 2.57 -5.36
CA ASP A 160 17.15 3.31 -6.31
C ASP A 160 17.04 4.79 -5.92
N LYS A 161 17.17 5.67 -6.93
CA LYS A 161 17.19 7.12 -6.73
C LYS A 161 16.23 7.81 -7.68
N ARG A 162 15.18 8.39 -7.13
CA ARG A 162 14.18 9.14 -7.92
C ARG A 162 14.20 10.62 -7.55
N LYS A 163 14.06 11.50 -8.56
CA LYS A 163 13.93 12.93 -8.37
C LYS A 163 12.44 13.28 -8.21
N ILE A 164 12.08 13.78 -7.05
CA ILE A 164 10.72 14.21 -6.76
C ILE A 164 10.60 15.70 -6.99
N VAL A 165 9.82 16.10 -8.00
CA VAL A 165 9.62 17.51 -8.40
C VAL A 165 8.16 17.86 -8.13
N LYS A 166 7.76 17.89 -6.85
CA LYS A 166 6.46 18.43 -6.45
C LYS A 166 6.68 19.74 -5.70
N GLY A 167 6.34 20.87 -6.35
CA GLY A 167 6.51 22.22 -5.81
C GLY A 167 7.88 22.86 -6.10
N LYS A 168 8.12 24.05 -5.53
CA LYS A 168 9.32 24.87 -5.80
C LYS A 168 10.66 24.30 -5.28
N LYS A 169 10.62 23.30 -4.39
CA LYS A 169 11.78 22.71 -3.74
C LYS A 169 11.70 21.19 -3.83
N GLY A 170 12.11 20.64 -4.97
CA GLY A 170 12.25 19.20 -5.16
C GLY A 170 13.34 18.60 -4.26
N PHE A 171 13.28 17.30 -4.07
CA PHE A 171 14.28 16.51 -3.36
C PHE A 171 14.53 15.20 -4.10
N LYS A 172 15.57 14.46 -3.71
CA LYS A 172 15.82 13.09 -4.19
C LYS A 172 15.37 12.10 -3.14
N TYR A 173 14.52 11.20 -3.53
CA TYR A 173 14.16 9.98 -2.81
C TYR A 173 15.22 8.92 -3.05
N HIS A 174 15.63 8.22 -2.01
CA HIS A 174 16.53 7.07 -2.07
C HIS A 174 15.85 5.90 -1.37
N TRP A 175 15.66 4.82 -2.10
CA TRP A 175 15.32 3.52 -1.56
C TRP A 175 16.59 2.69 -1.48
N GLU A 176 16.96 2.29 -0.28
CA GLU A 176 18.16 1.52 0.01
C GLU A 176 17.77 0.10 0.42
N GLN A 177 18.30 -0.89 -0.30
CA GLN A 177 18.22 -2.31 0.06
C GLN A 177 19.44 -2.67 0.89
N MET A 178 19.29 -2.77 2.21
CA MET A 178 20.42 -2.82 3.13
C MET A 178 20.94 -4.25 3.34
N SER A 179 20.05 -5.23 3.41
CA SER A 179 20.41 -6.64 3.61
C SER A 179 19.35 -7.60 3.12
N PHE A 180 19.78 -8.80 2.74
CA PHE A 180 18.91 -9.93 2.44
C PHE A 180 19.53 -11.23 2.99
N ASN A 181 18.76 -12.02 3.71
CA ASN A 181 19.15 -13.33 4.19
C ASN A 181 18.47 -14.44 3.36
N PRO A 182 19.19 -15.17 2.50
CA PRO A 182 18.57 -16.17 1.62
C PRO A 182 18.04 -17.41 2.37
N ILE A 183 18.42 -17.63 3.63
CA ILE A 183 17.94 -18.76 4.44
C ILE A 183 16.53 -18.48 4.99
N THR A 184 16.30 -17.24 5.45
CA THR A 184 15.04 -16.84 6.09
C THR A 184 14.15 -15.99 5.21
N ALA A 185 14.68 -15.49 4.08
CA ALA A 185 14.10 -14.45 3.22
C ALA A 185 13.85 -13.11 3.94
N ASP A 186 14.49 -12.89 5.11
CA ASP A 186 14.45 -11.59 5.78
C ASP A 186 15.24 -10.55 4.99
N ALA A 187 14.66 -9.38 4.84
CA ALA A 187 15.28 -8.25 4.17
C ALA A 187 15.09 -6.97 4.99
N SER A 188 16.02 -6.04 4.86
CA SER A 188 15.91 -4.72 5.47
C SER A 188 16.10 -3.62 4.43
N PHE A 189 15.29 -2.58 4.56
CA PHE A 189 15.25 -1.45 3.64
C PHE A 189 15.22 -0.14 4.40
N ALA A 190 15.67 0.94 3.74
CA ALA A 190 15.55 2.28 4.26
C ALA A 190 15.16 3.28 3.19
N ILE A 191 14.35 4.27 3.59
CA ILE A 191 14.06 5.45 2.79
C ILE A 191 14.85 6.63 3.35
N SER A 192 15.60 7.31 2.47
CA SER A 192 16.31 8.53 2.77
C SER A 192 15.94 9.64 1.79
N PHE A 193 15.99 10.90 2.24
CA PHE A 193 15.73 12.06 1.39
C PHE A 193 16.94 12.98 1.32
N LYS A 194 17.35 13.37 0.11
CA LYS A 194 18.45 14.33 -0.13
C LYS A 194 17.91 15.61 -0.75
N PHE A 195 18.21 16.74 -0.12
CA PHE A 195 17.74 18.06 -0.52
C PHE A 195 18.74 18.81 -1.39
N ALA A 196 18.30 19.92 -2.02
CA ALA A 196 19.11 20.71 -2.95
C ALA A 196 20.34 21.35 -2.29
N ASP A 197 20.29 21.65 -0.99
CA ASP A 197 21.44 22.18 -0.22
C ASP A 197 22.46 21.09 0.19
N GLY A 198 22.28 19.85 -0.29
CA GLY A 198 23.12 18.71 0.03
C GLY A 198 22.79 18.03 1.36
N SER A 199 21.95 18.63 2.21
CA SER A 199 21.51 18.02 3.46
C SER A 199 20.67 16.75 3.21
N LYS A 200 20.68 15.81 4.19
CA LYS A 200 19.97 14.51 4.08
C LYS A 200 19.15 14.24 5.33
N LEU A 201 17.94 13.76 5.12
CA LEU A 201 17.15 13.04 6.13
C LEU A 201 17.43 11.56 5.92
N LYS A 202 18.42 11.03 6.65
CA LYS A 202 18.87 9.67 6.50
C LYS A 202 17.92 8.73 7.24
N ARG A 203 17.61 7.57 6.62
CA ARG A 203 16.79 6.51 7.21
C ARG A 203 15.52 7.06 7.85
N ALA A 204 14.81 7.92 7.11
CA ALA A 204 13.56 8.51 7.56
C ALA A 204 12.51 7.45 7.89
N PHE A 205 12.59 6.33 7.16
CA PHE A 205 11.82 5.11 7.39
C PHE A 205 12.73 3.91 7.21
N GLU A 206 12.55 2.90 8.05
CA GLU A 206 13.25 1.62 7.99
C GLU A 206 12.23 0.49 8.01
N TYR A 207 12.50 -0.57 7.24
CA TYR A 207 11.63 -1.72 7.10
C TYR A 207 12.43 -2.99 7.35
N HIS A 208 11.79 -3.95 8.04
CA HIS A 208 12.32 -5.27 8.31
C HIS A 208 11.27 -6.29 7.91
N TRP A 209 11.33 -6.72 6.66
CA TRP A 209 10.34 -7.55 6.02
C TRP A 209 10.85 -8.97 5.79
N ARG A 210 9.92 -9.89 5.56
CA ARG A 210 10.21 -11.17 4.93
C ARG A 210 9.63 -11.14 3.52
N PHE A 211 10.46 -11.51 2.52
CA PHE A 211 9.98 -11.72 1.18
C PHE A 211 9.09 -12.95 1.09
N TRP A 212 7.98 -12.77 0.41
CA TRP A 212 7.06 -13.82 0.03
C TRP A 212 6.95 -13.87 -1.48
N THR A 213 6.84 -15.06 -2.07
CA THR A 213 6.54 -15.23 -3.49
C THR A 213 5.05 -15.15 -3.75
N ILE A 214 4.65 -14.79 -4.98
CA ILE A 214 3.24 -14.76 -5.38
C ILE A 214 2.55 -16.13 -5.13
N PRO A 215 3.14 -17.28 -5.51
CA PRO A 215 2.54 -18.58 -5.21
C PRO A 215 2.30 -18.81 -3.71
N GLU A 216 3.27 -18.52 -2.84
CA GLU A 216 3.10 -18.65 -1.38
C GLU A 216 1.94 -17.81 -0.87
N VAL A 217 1.83 -16.56 -1.32
CA VAL A 217 0.75 -15.66 -0.90
C VAL A 217 -0.62 -16.18 -1.38
N ARG A 218 -0.72 -16.65 -2.62
CA ARG A 218 -1.96 -17.24 -3.15
C ARG A 218 -2.38 -18.49 -2.38
N GLU A 219 -1.45 -19.36 -2.02
CA GLU A 219 -1.71 -20.55 -1.19
C GLU A 219 -2.20 -20.15 0.21
N MET A 220 -1.54 -19.18 0.86
CA MET A 220 -1.94 -18.69 2.18
C MET A 220 -3.32 -18.00 2.15
N LEU A 221 -3.67 -17.29 1.09
CA LEU A 221 -5.01 -16.72 0.88
C LEU A 221 -6.08 -17.82 0.78
N ALA A 222 -5.81 -18.88 0.00
CA ALA A 222 -6.71 -20.05 -0.11
C ALA A 222 -6.89 -20.73 1.25
N GLU A 223 -5.83 -20.95 2.03
CA GLU A 223 -5.92 -21.51 3.39
C GLU A 223 -6.66 -20.58 4.37
N ALA A 224 -6.60 -19.27 4.16
CA ALA A 224 -7.37 -18.31 4.93
C ALA A 224 -8.86 -18.29 4.54
N GLY A 225 -9.23 -18.99 3.46
CA GLY A 225 -10.59 -19.19 3.01
C GLY A 225 -11.08 -18.22 1.94
N PHE A 226 -10.20 -17.45 1.31
CA PHE A 226 -10.56 -16.70 0.11
C PHE A 226 -10.90 -17.67 -1.03
N SER A 227 -11.93 -17.35 -1.82
CA SER A 227 -12.42 -18.22 -2.89
C SER A 227 -11.50 -18.20 -4.12
N GLU A 228 -10.93 -17.04 -4.42
CA GLU A 228 -10.08 -16.80 -5.57
C GLU A 228 -9.01 -15.75 -5.24
N SER A 229 -7.92 -15.76 -6.02
CA SER A 229 -6.94 -14.66 -6.01
C SER A 229 -6.46 -14.40 -7.44
N HIS A 230 -6.39 -13.13 -7.81
CA HIS A 230 -6.02 -12.66 -9.14
C HIS A 230 -4.81 -11.74 -9.05
N ILE A 231 -3.91 -11.86 -10.02
CA ILE A 231 -2.74 -11.01 -10.13
C ILE A 231 -3.03 -9.94 -11.19
N TYR A 232 -2.79 -8.69 -10.83
CA TYR A 232 -2.83 -7.58 -11.74
C TYR A 232 -1.39 -7.09 -11.95
N TRP A 233 -0.99 -7.06 -13.20
CA TRP A 233 0.34 -6.64 -13.63
C TRP A 233 0.27 -5.29 -14.29
N GLU A 234 1.29 -4.48 -14.11
CA GLU A 234 1.40 -3.19 -14.76
C GLU A 234 1.62 -3.39 -16.26
N ASN A 235 0.86 -2.69 -17.08
CA ASN A 235 1.09 -2.68 -18.51
C ASN A 235 2.32 -1.82 -18.85
N ASP A 236 2.99 -2.16 -19.95
CA ASP A 236 4.16 -1.44 -20.43
C ASP A 236 3.89 0.06 -20.64
N ASP A 237 4.95 0.86 -20.59
CA ASP A 237 4.95 2.33 -20.60
C ASP A 237 4.17 3.02 -21.75
N ASP A 238 3.81 2.30 -22.81
CA ASP A 238 3.09 2.82 -23.98
C ASP A 238 1.57 3.00 -23.73
N ASP A 239 1.01 2.40 -22.66
CA ASP A 239 -0.43 2.43 -22.32
C ASP A 239 -0.74 3.24 -21.05
N ARG A 240 0.01 4.32 -20.82
CA ARG A 240 -0.31 5.25 -19.74
C ARG A 240 -1.57 6.05 -20.07
N ASP A 241 -2.41 6.24 -19.06
CA ASP A 241 -3.57 7.11 -19.17
C ASP A 241 -3.16 8.60 -19.36
N ASP A 242 -4.16 9.47 -19.62
CA ASP A 242 -3.96 10.91 -19.83
C ASP A 242 -3.28 11.60 -18.62
N ASP A 243 -3.33 11.00 -17.42
CA ASP A 243 -2.70 11.48 -16.19
C ASP A 243 -1.29 10.88 -15.98
N GLY A 244 -0.83 9.99 -16.89
CA GLY A 244 0.50 9.38 -16.91
C GLY A 244 0.65 8.15 -16.01
N TYR A 245 -0.45 7.55 -15.57
CA TYR A 245 -0.46 6.30 -14.79
C TYR A 245 -0.57 5.09 -15.70
N SER A 246 0.14 4.02 -15.33
CA SER A 246 0.03 2.74 -16.00
C SER A 246 -1.33 2.10 -15.70
N SER A 247 -1.88 1.39 -16.67
CA SER A 247 -3.04 0.54 -16.45
C SER A 247 -2.62 -0.79 -15.82
N TRP A 248 -3.54 -1.41 -15.08
CA TRP A 248 -3.35 -2.70 -14.43
C TRP A 248 -4.28 -3.72 -15.02
N GLU A 249 -3.73 -4.81 -15.53
CA GLU A 249 -4.51 -5.89 -16.14
C GLU A 249 -4.31 -7.20 -15.41
N ARG A 250 -5.38 -8.00 -15.36
CA ARG A 250 -5.32 -9.34 -14.81
C ARG A 250 -4.49 -10.24 -15.72
N GLN A 251 -3.44 -10.85 -15.15
CA GLN A 251 -2.49 -11.67 -15.87
C GLN A 251 -2.30 -13.04 -15.20
N GLU A 252 -2.14 -14.08 -16.02
CA GLU A 252 -1.73 -15.44 -15.57
C GLU A 252 -0.26 -15.72 -15.91
N LYS A 253 0.37 -14.84 -16.69
CA LYS A 253 1.79 -14.87 -17.02
C LYS A 253 2.31 -13.45 -17.06
N ALA A 254 3.51 -13.25 -16.53
CA ALA A 254 4.20 -11.98 -16.54
C ALA A 254 5.65 -12.19 -16.99
N PRO A 255 6.33 -11.15 -17.50
CA PRO A 255 7.75 -11.20 -17.79
C PRO A 255 8.58 -11.41 -16.51
N SER A 256 9.76 -12.02 -16.66
CA SER A 256 10.71 -12.16 -15.55
C SER A 256 11.62 -10.94 -15.48
N ASP A 257 11.06 -9.80 -15.14
CA ASP A 257 11.77 -8.55 -15.06
C ASP A 257 12.72 -8.53 -13.86
N ALA A 258 13.78 -7.73 -13.94
CA ALA A 258 14.75 -7.55 -12.87
C ALA A 258 14.12 -6.95 -11.61
N SER A 259 13.11 -6.09 -11.79
CA SER A 259 12.29 -5.48 -10.72
C SER A 259 10.87 -5.29 -11.22
N TRP A 260 9.88 -5.66 -10.41
CA TRP A 260 8.45 -5.52 -10.73
C TRP A 260 7.61 -5.26 -9.48
N ILE A 261 6.45 -4.68 -9.70
CA ILE A 261 5.37 -4.55 -8.72
C ILE A 261 4.11 -5.17 -9.31
N CYS A 262 3.31 -5.82 -8.49
CA CYS A 262 1.99 -6.31 -8.88
C CYS A 262 0.97 -6.07 -7.77
N TYR A 263 -0.31 -6.08 -8.12
CA TYR A 263 -1.38 -6.20 -7.13
C TYR A 263 -1.88 -7.64 -7.06
N ILE A 264 -2.21 -8.07 -5.84
CA ILE A 264 -2.96 -9.30 -5.57
C ILE A 264 -4.35 -8.90 -5.09
N VAL A 265 -5.38 -9.35 -5.80
CA VAL A 265 -6.78 -9.18 -5.44
C VAL A 265 -7.34 -10.50 -4.99
N ALA A 266 -7.70 -10.62 -3.72
CA ALA A 266 -8.30 -11.82 -3.16
C ALA A 266 -9.81 -11.62 -2.95
N VAL A 267 -10.60 -12.55 -3.50
CA VAL A 267 -12.07 -12.53 -3.49
C VAL A 267 -12.58 -13.34 -2.31
N LYS A 268 -13.48 -12.77 -1.50
CA LYS A 268 -14.07 -13.47 -0.35
C LYS A 268 -15.03 -14.57 -0.84
#